data_ef01cd672e44c5b3c1a9d70f960b1a20
#
_entry.id   ef01cd672e44c5b3c1a9d70f960b1a20
#
_cell.length_a   1.000
_cell.length_b   1.000
_cell.length_c   1.000
_cell.angle_alpha   90.00
_cell.angle_beta   90.00
_cell.angle_gamma   90.00
#
_symmetry.space_group_name_H-M   'P 1'
#
loop_
_entity.id
_entity.type
_entity.pdbx_description
1 polymer ?
#
loop_
_entity_poly.entity_id
_entity_poly.type
_entity_poly.pdbx_seq_one_letter_code
_entity_poly.pdbx_strand_id
1 'polypeptide(L)'
;LLASNAPAEEVDDEDEDEREEEGQQDQSLGLPDTANIGKLYFKSRNVIVAGEINDKLAQRTVAHLLALAEESDEPINMLISSPGGHVESGDMIHDMIKFIRPTVGCIGSGWVASAGALIFVGAAKVNRYCLPNTRFLLHQPSGGIGGTSSDMMIQAEQVRLMRDRLNQIFAEATGQKVERIEKD
;
A
#
# COMPACT_ATOMS: atom_id res chain seq x y z
N LEU A 1 73.78 21.98 -2.97
CA LEU A 1 74.72 21.44 -1.99
C LEU A 1 74.11 20.27 -1.23
N LEU A 2 74.67 19.07 -1.55
CA LEU A 2 74.81 17.86 -0.75
C LEU A 2 73.58 17.08 -0.28
N ALA A 3 73.41 16.06 -0.97
CA ALA A 3 73.09 14.66 -0.70
C ALA A 3 73.32 14.13 0.70
N SER A 4 72.41 13.28 1.19
CA SER A 4 72.80 12.12 1.99
C SER A 4 71.69 11.05 1.82
N ASN A 5 72.09 9.94 1.22
CA ASN A 5 71.44 8.65 1.20
C ASN A 5 71.57 8.00 2.58
N ALA A 6 70.49 7.34 3.03
CA ALA A 6 70.61 6.23 3.97
C ALA A 6 69.52 5.18 3.61
N PRO A 7 69.80 3.87 3.76
CA PRO A 7 69.07 2.80 3.11
C PRO A 7 67.85 2.35 3.91
N ALA A 8 66.94 1.70 3.18
CA ALA A 8 65.79 1.00 3.70
C ALA A 8 66.20 -0.21 4.52
N GLU A 9 65.65 -0.35 5.74
CA GLU A 9 65.55 -1.62 6.45
C GLU A 9 64.18 -2.24 6.16
N GLU A 10 64.22 -3.38 5.57
CA GLU A 10 63.09 -4.32 5.47
C GLU A 10 62.84 -4.87 6.89
N VAL A 11 61.63 -4.73 7.37
CA VAL A 11 61.15 -5.46 8.56
C VAL A 11 59.96 -6.28 8.07
N ASP A 12 60.21 -7.58 7.95
CA ASP A 12 59.21 -8.60 7.89
C ASP A 12 58.52 -8.69 9.24
N ASP A 13 57.25 -8.38 9.29
CA ASP A 13 56.39 -8.79 10.40
C ASP A 13 55.16 -9.48 9.78
N GLU A 14 55.30 -10.80 9.67
CA GLU A 14 54.19 -11.73 9.54
C GLU A 14 53.55 -11.85 10.95
N ASP A 15 52.54 -11.04 11.23
CA ASP A 15 51.64 -11.28 12.34
C ASP A 15 50.28 -11.69 11.75
N GLU A 16 50.07 -13.00 11.76
CA GLU A 16 48.81 -13.68 11.57
C GLU A 16 47.84 -13.25 12.70
N ASP A 17 47.05 -12.20 12.47
CA ASP A 17 45.87 -11.90 13.26
C ASP A 17 44.77 -12.91 12.94
N GLU A 18 44.80 -14.05 13.65
CA GLU A 18 43.64 -14.91 13.85
C GLU A 18 42.55 -14.09 14.58
N ARG A 19 41.72 -13.35 13.83
CA ARG A 19 40.50 -12.79 14.36
C ARG A 19 39.51 -13.96 14.50
N GLU A 20 39.40 -14.44 15.71
CA GLU A 20 38.29 -15.28 16.15
C GLU A 20 36.99 -14.56 15.75
N GLU A 21 36.28 -15.10 14.74
CA GLU A 21 34.89 -14.77 14.49
C GLU A 21 34.09 -15.25 15.70
N GLU A 22 33.96 -14.38 16.71
CA GLU A 22 32.92 -14.52 17.72
C GLU A 22 31.58 -14.53 17.00
N GLY A 23 31.04 -15.72 16.78
CA GLY A 23 29.68 -15.92 16.33
C GLY A 23 28.73 -15.18 17.28
N GLN A 24 28.26 -14.02 16.85
CA GLN A 24 27.10 -13.39 17.44
C GLN A 24 25.94 -14.38 17.33
N GLN A 25 25.73 -15.15 18.38
CA GLN A 25 24.47 -15.85 18.57
C GLN A 25 23.39 -14.78 18.61
N ASP A 26 22.68 -14.65 17.48
CA ASP A 26 21.42 -13.94 17.39
C ASP A 26 20.45 -14.54 18.41
N GLN A 27 20.40 -13.93 19.60
CA GLN A 27 19.35 -14.16 20.58
C GLN A 27 18.07 -13.53 20.04
N SER A 28 17.55 -14.06 18.93
CA SER A 28 16.21 -13.75 18.47
C SER A 28 15.26 -14.16 19.60
N LEU A 29 14.65 -13.17 20.19
CA LEU A 29 13.58 -13.24 21.20
C LEU A 29 12.42 -14.12 20.69
N GLY A 30 12.57 -15.42 20.53
CA GLY A 30 11.50 -16.39 20.27
C GLY A 30 10.42 -15.96 19.27
N LEU A 31 10.65 -14.87 18.51
CA LEU A 31 9.75 -14.41 17.46
C LEU A 31 9.82 -15.42 16.31
N PRO A 32 8.67 -15.81 15.75
CA PRO A 32 8.64 -16.71 14.60
C PRO A 32 9.50 -16.14 13.48
N ASP A 33 10.28 -16.99 12.84
CA ASP A 33 11.08 -16.68 11.66
C ASP A 33 10.25 -15.84 10.67
N THR A 34 10.73 -14.65 10.35
CA THR A 34 10.02 -13.68 9.48
C THR A 34 9.68 -14.29 8.11
N ALA A 35 10.51 -15.20 7.60
CA ALA A 35 10.24 -15.95 6.38
C ALA A 35 9.04 -16.90 6.54
N ASN A 36 8.86 -17.49 7.71
CA ASN A 36 7.72 -18.34 8.01
C ASN A 36 6.43 -17.53 8.18
N ILE A 37 6.50 -16.36 8.82
CA ILE A 37 5.37 -15.41 8.91
C ILE A 37 4.92 -15.00 7.52
N GLY A 38 5.85 -14.66 6.62
CA GLY A 38 5.53 -14.30 5.24
C GLY A 38 4.79 -15.40 4.49
N LYS A 39 5.24 -16.65 4.63
CA LYS A 39 4.57 -17.82 4.03
C LYS A 39 3.17 -18.04 4.60
N LEU A 40 3.02 -17.96 5.93
CA LEU A 40 1.73 -18.12 6.60
C LEU A 40 0.76 -16.98 6.20
N TYR A 41 1.27 -15.73 6.11
CA TYR A 41 0.51 -14.58 5.68
C TYR A 41 0.00 -14.75 4.24
N PHE A 42 0.86 -15.15 3.31
CA PHE A 42 0.45 -15.41 1.93
C PHE A 42 -0.61 -16.53 1.85
N LYS A 43 -0.37 -17.67 2.53
CA LYS A 43 -1.32 -18.79 2.58
C LYS A 43 -2.65 -18.44 3.22
N SER A 44 -2.69 -17.44 4.09
CA SER A 44 -3.94 -17.01 4.73
C SER A 44 -4.86 -16.25 3.78
N ARG A 45 -4.37 -15.90 2.58
CA ARG A 45 -5.08 -15.12 1.54
C ARG A 45 -5.66 -13.81 2.08
N ASN A 46 -4.96 -13.23 3.07
CA ASN A 46 -5.30 -11.92 3.62
C ASN A 46 -4.39 -10.85 3.00
N VAL A 47 -4.96 -9.72 2.63
CA VAL A 47 -4.26 -8.55 2.14
C VAL A 47 -4.52 -7.39 3.09
N ILE A 48 -3.48 -6.68 3.51
CA ILE A 48 -3.61 -5.55 4.44
C ILE A 48 -3.34 -4.26 3.68
N VAL A 49 -4.33 -3.36 3.70
CA VAL A 49 -4.25 -1.98 3.21
C VAL A 49 -4.34 -1.08 4.43
N ALA A 50 -3.19 -0.66 4.96
CA ALA A 50 -3.11 0.13 6.17
C ALA A 50 -2.24 1.38 5.98
N GLY A 51 -2.64 2.50 6.63
CA GLY A 51 -1.96 3.78 6.52
C GLY A 51 -2.36 4.58 5.29
N GLU A 52 -1.54 5.56 4.92
CA GLU A 52 -1.78 6.44 3.78
C GLU A 52 -1.69 5.69 2.44
N ILE A 53 -2.67 5.91 1.57
CA ILE A 53 -2.69 5.34 0.22
C ILE A 53 -1.79 6.17 -0.68
N ASN A 54 -0.77 5.51 -1.21
CA ASN A 54 0.19 6.07 -2.15
C ASN A 54 0.60 5.02 -3.19
N ASP A 55 1.41 5.41 -4.17
CA ASP A 55 1.83 4.54 -5.27
C ASP A 55 2.54 3.27 -4.80
N LYS A 56 3.38 3.36 -3.77
CA LYS A 56 4.12 2.19 -3.24
C LYS A 56 3.16 1.18 -2.61
N LEU A 57 2.18 1.66 -1.83
CA LEU A 57 1.17 0.80 -1.23
C LEU A 57 0.31 0.15 -2.33
N ALA A 58 -0.13 0.94 -3.32
CA ALA A 58 -0.94 0.44 -4.43
C ALA A 58 -0.21 -0.64 -5.23
N GLN A 59 1.02 -0.40 -5.65
CA GLN A 59 1.83 -1.36 -6.39
C GLN A 59 2.03 -2.67 -5.62
N ARG A 60 2.35 -2.61 -4.33
CA ARG A 60 2.52 -3.79 -3.48
C ARG A 60 1.21 -4.56 -3.31
N THR A 61 0.11 -3.84 -3.08
CA THR A 61 -1.21 -4.44 -2.92
C THR A 61 -1.66 -5.15 -4.19
N VAL A 62 -1.51 -4.50 -5.34
CA VAL A 62 -1.85 -5.07 -6.65
C VAL A 62 -0.98 -6.28 -6.97
N ALA A 63 0.33 -6.21 -6.75
CA ALA A 63 1.23 -7.36 -6.94
C ALA A 63 0.82 -8.56 -6.06
N HIS A 64 0.42 -8.30 -4.80
CA HIS A 64 -0.07 -9.34 -3.89
C HIS A 64 -1.39 -9.95 -4.37
N LEU A 65 -2.35 -9.11 -4.80
CA LEU A 65 -3.63 -9.58 -5.36
C LEU A 65 -3.42 -10.47 -6.60
N LEU A 66 -2.54 -10.06 -7.53
CA LEU A 66 -2.21 -10.83 -8.72
C LEU A 66 -1.55 -12.18 -8.37
N ALA A 67 -0.62 -12.19 -7.42
CA ALA A 67 0.04 -13.41 -6.96
C ALA A 67 -0.96 -14.41 -6.34
N LEU A 68 -1.89 -13.92 -5.51
CA LEU A 68 -2.95 -14.73 -4.93
C LEU A 68 -3.94 -15.24 -5.99
N ALA A 69 -4.27 -14.40 -6.97
CA ALA A 69 -5.17 -14.79 -8.07
C ALA A 69 -4.55 -15.83 -9.02
N GLU A 70 -3.22 -15.81 -9.17
CA GLU A 70 -2.50 -16.83 -9.94
C GLU A 70 -2.40 -18.15 -9.18
N GLU A 71 -2.30 -18.11 -7.85
CA GLU A 71 -2.22 -19.32 -7.02
C GLU A 71 -3.53 -20.12 -7.03
N SER A 72 -4.68 -19.47 -6.83
CA SER A 72 -6.00 -20.13 -6.84
C SER A 72 -7.15 -19.13 -6.95
N ASP A 73 -8.36 -19.65 -7.26
CA ASP A 73 -9.60 -18.89 -7.30
C ASP A 73 -10.31 -18.78 -5.93
N GLU A 74 -9.67 -19.29 -4.86
CA GLU A 74 -10.21 -19.18 -3.50
C GLU A 74 -10.35 -17.70 -3.07
N PRO A 75 -11.35 -17.36 -2.23
CA PRO A 75 -11.59 -15.98 -1.83
C PRO A 75 -10.39 -15.32 -1.16
N ILE A 76 -10.25 -14.01 -1.37
CA ILE A 76 -9.23 -13.15 -0.75
C ILE A 76 -9.92 -12.22 0.24
N ASN A 77 -9.37 -12.05 1.44
CA ASN A 77 -9.82 -11.06 2.42
C ASN A 77 -8.91 -9.85 2.40
N MET A 78 -9.48 -8.66 2.27
CA MET A 78 -8.72 -7.41 2.31
C MET A 78 -9.13 -6.60 3.54
N LEU A 79 -8.21 -6.48 4.50
CA LEU A 79 -8.38 -5.64 5.68
C LEU A 79 -7.95 -4.21 5.35
N ILE A 80 -8.87 -3.24 5.57
CA ILE A 80 -8.65 -1.83 5.21
C ILE A 80 -8.72 -0.96 6.46
N SER A 81 -7.63 -0.24 6.75
CA SER A 81 -7.54 0.76 7.82
C SER A 81 -6.69 1.94 7.32
N SER A 82 -7.34 2.97 6.75
CA SER A 82 -6.65 4.03 6.03
C SER A 82 -7.34 5.39 6.20
N PRO A 83 -6.57 6.48 6.38
CA PRO A 83 -7.09 7.84 6.30
C PRO A 83 -7.39 8.27 4.85
N GLY A 84 -7.07 7.46 3.86
CA GLY A 84 -7.10 7.82 2.44
C GLY A 84 -5.73 8.20 1.91
N GLY A 85 -5.68 9.03 0.89
CA GLY A 85 -4.46 9.50 0.21
C GLY A 85 -4.68 9.71 -1.27
N HIS A 86 -3.73 9.29 -2.10
CA HIS A 86 -3.74 9.49 -3.55
C HIS A 86 -4.88 8.70 -4.22
N VAL A 87 -5.78 9.43 -4.91
CA VAL A 87 -7.01 8.85 -5.46
C VAL A 87 -6.71 7.81 -6.54
N GLU A 88 -5.80 8.12 -7.48
CA GLU A 88 -5.43 7.21 -8.57
C GLU A 88 -4.78 5.91 -8.06
N SER A 89 -4.05 5.98 -6.95
CA SER A 89 -3.55 4.78 -6.25
C SER A 89 -4.69 3.98 -5.62
N GLY A 90 -5.73 4.65 -5.13
CA GLY A 90 -6.97 4.03 -4.69
C GLY A 90 -7.74 3.36 -5.82
N ASP A 91 -7.85 4.04 -6.97
CA ASP A 91 -8.46 3.51 -8.19
C ASP A 91 -7.75 2.22 -8.65
N MET A 92 -6.41 2.23 -8.67
CA MET A 92 -5.62 1.07 -9.08
C MET A 92 -5.97 -0.18 -8.26
N ILE A 93 -6.15 -0.03 -6.95
CA ILE A 93 -6.52 -1.15 -6.08
C ILE A 93 -8.01 -1.52 -6.27
N HIS A 94 -8.90 -0.52 -6.32
CA HIS A 94 -10.33 -0.70 -6.55
C HIS A 94 -10.60 -1.50 -7.84
N ASP A 95 -9.96 -1.11 -8.93
CA ASP A 95 -10.15 -1.76 -10.23
C ASP A 95 -9.55 -3.16 -10.23
N MET A 96 -8.41 -3.38 -9.55
CA MET A 96 -7.82 -4.70 -9.42
C MET A 96 -8.72 -5.67 -8.66
N ILE A 97 -9.41 -5.21 -7.60
CA ILE A 97 -10.40 -6.02 -6.87
C ILE A 97 -11.50 -6.54 -7.81
N LYS A 98 -11.90 -5.71 -8.79
CA LYS A 98 -12.94 -6.06 -9.78
C LYS A 98 -12.42 -6.90 -10.95
N PHE A 99 -11.14 -6.78 -11.25
CA PHE A 99 -10.50 -7.40 -12.41
C PHE A 99 -10.12 -8.87 -12.17
N ILE A 100 -9.61 -9.21 -10.98
CA ILE A 100 -9.12 -10.56 -10.68
C ILE A 100 -10.27 -11.57 -10.56
N ARG A 101 -9.96 -12.85 -10.85
CA ARG A 101 -10.95 -13.95 -10.78
C ARG A 101 -11.44 -14.25 -9.36
N PRO A 102 -10.54 -14.36 -8.35
CA PRO A 102 -10.97 -14.64 -6.99
C PRO A 102 -11.89 -13.55 -6.44
N THR A 103 -12.91 -13.95 -5.71
CA THR A 103 -13.77 -13.01 -4.99
C THR A 103 -12.97 -12.31 -3.88
N VAL A 104 -13.03 -10.98 -3.85
CA VAL A 104 -12.41 -10.19 -2.76
C VAL A 104 -13.48 -9.73 -1.77
N GLY A 105 -13.29 -10.10 -0.50
CA GLY A 105 -14.05 -9.56 0.62
C GLY A 105 -13.29 -8.41 1.28
N CYS A 106 -13.91 -7.23 1.42
CA CYS A 106 -13.32 -6.09 2.10
C CYS A 106 -13.82 -6.00 3.55
N ILE A 107 -12.89 -5.86 4.48
CA ILE A 107 -13.14 -5.76 5.93
C ILE A 107 -12.61 -4.41 6.41
N GLY A 108 -13.51 -3.48 6.73
CA GLY A 108 -13.13 -2.19 7.32
C GLY A 108 -12.73 -2.34 8.78
N SER A 109 -11.65 -1.65 9.18
CA SER A 109 -11.16 -1.63 10.57
C SER A 109 -10.69 -0.24 10.95
N GLY A 110 -11.08 0.25 12.13
CA GLY A 110 -10.68 1.55 12.63
C GLY A 110 -11.18 2.70 11.76
N TRP A 111 -10.38 3.20 10.84
CA TRP A 111 -10.74 4.31 9.96
C TRP A 111 -10.64 3.93 8.49
N VAL A 112 -11.75 4.06 7.76
CA VAL A 112 -11.85 3.79 6.32
C VAL A 112 -12.31 5.09 5.64
N ALA A 113 -11.36 5.90 5.20
CA ALA A 113 -11.62 7.26 4.74
C ALA A 113 -11.16 7.50 3.30
N SER A 114 -11.88 8.38 2.59
CA SER A 114 -11.48 8.90 1.27
C SER A 114 -11.12 7.78 0.27
N ALA A 115 -9.89 7.76 -0.27
CA ALA A 115 -9.42 6.68 -1.14
C ALA A 115 -9.49 5.28 -0.50
N GLY A 116 -9.45 5.17 0.86
CA GLY A 116 -9.69 3.91 1.56
C GLY A 116 -11.13 3.44 1.43
N ALA A 117 -12.10 4.36 1.45
CA ALA A 117 -13.49 4.03 1.20
C ALA A 117 -13.74 3.65 -0.27
N LEU A 118 -13.02 4.27 -1.22
CA LEU A 118 -13.04 3.89 -2.63
C LEU A 118 -12.57 2.43 -2.82
N ILE A 119 -11.48 2.04 -2.21
CA ILE A 119 -11.00 0.64 -2.24
C ILE A 119 -12.04 -0.29 -1.62
N PHE A 120 -12.62 0.08 -0.48
CA PHE A 120 -13.62 -0.73 0.22
C PHE A 120 -14.85 -1.04 -0.66
N VAL A 121 -15.30 -0.08 -1.45
CA VAL A 121 -16.45 -0.29 -2.35
C VAL A 121 -16.10 -1.03 -3.64
N GLY A 122 -14.85 -1.36 -3.89
CA GLY A 122 -14.42 -2.25 -4.97
C GLY A 122 -14.97 -3.68 -4.81
N ALA A 123 -15.15 -4.16 -3.58
CA ALA A 123 -15.81 -5.43 -3.33
C ALA A 123 -17.32 -5.36 -3.61
N ALA A 124 -17.92 -6.48 -4.00
CA ALA A 124 -19.37 -6.59 -4.09
C ALA A 124 -20.04 -6.33 -2.73
N LYS A 125 -21.25 -5.74 -2.73
CA LYS A 125 -21.95 -5.33 -1.49
C LYS A 125 -22.07 -6.47 -0.46
N VAL A 126 -22.31 -7.70 -0.92
CA VAL A 126 -22.43 -8.89 -0.06
C VAL A 126 -21.11 -9.33 0.56
N ASN A 127 -19.98 -8.85 0.06
CA ASN A 127 -18.63 -9.17 0.51
C ASN A 127 -17.97 -8.00 1.25
N ARG A 128 -18.77 -7.05 1.77
CA ARG A 128 -18.28 -5.92 2.56
C ARG A 128 -18.64 -6.10 4.02
N TYR A 129 -17.65 -6.06 4.86
CA TYR A 129 -17.74 -6.22 6.30
C TYR A 129 -17.04 -5.09 7.01
N CYS A 130 -17.39 -4.83 8.25
CA CYS A 130 -16.62 -3.91 9.10
C CYS A 130 -16.58 -4.41 10.53
N LEU A 131 -15.51 -4.09 11.24
CA LEU A 131 -15.41 -4.34 12.68
C LEU A 131 -16.22 -3.31 13.46
N PRO A 132 -16.65 -3.62 14.69
CA PRO A 132 -17.61 -2.79 15.44
C PRO A 132 -17.20 -1.31 15.63
N ASN A 133 -15.90 -1.04 15.72
CA ASN A 133 -15.36 0.32 15.95
C ASN A 133 -14.92 1.02 14.66
N THR A 134 -15.35 0.54 13.49
CA THR A 134 -15.01 1.13 12.20
C THR A 134 -15.77 2.42 11.95
N ARG A 135 -15.06 3.46 11.51
CA ARG A 135 -15.64 4.71 11.02
C ARG A 135 -15.36 4.85 9.54
N PHE A 136 -16.37 5.30 8.80
CA PHE A 136 -16.24 5.65 7.40
C PHE A 136 -16.28 7.16 7.24
N LEU A 137 -15.43 7.70 6.37
CA LEU A 137 -15.44 9.11 5.99
C LEU A 137 -15.40 9.22 4.47
N LEU A 138 -16.43 9.83 3.92
CA LEU A 138 -16.48 10.26 2.52
C LEU A 138 -16.33 11.77 2.49
N HIS A 139 -15.52 12.27 1.59
CA HIS A 139 -15.39 13.68 1.28
C HIS A 139 -14.99 13.83 -0.19
N GLN A 140 -15.28 15.00 -0.76
CA GLN A 140 -14.85 15.27 -2.12
C GLN A 140 -13.32 15.31 -2.22
N PRO A 141 -12.74 14.96 -3.39
CA PRO A 141 -11.30 15.03 -3.60
C PRO A 141 -10.80 16.46 -3.37
N SER A 142 -9.66 16.57 -2.72
CA SER A 142 -8.96 17.83 -2.45
C SER A 142 -7.54 17.75 -2.97
N GLY A 143 -7.00 18.87 -3.47
CA GLY A 143 -5.63 18.97 -3.97
C GLY A 143 -5.24 20.41 -4.21
N GLY A 144 -3.94 20.67 -4.30
CA GLY A 144 -3.40 21.94 -4.77
C GLY A 144 -3.30 21.94 -6.29
N ILE A 145 -3.63 23.06 -6.92
CA ILE A 145 -3.39 23.29 -8.35
C ILE A 145 -2.38 24.41 -8.50
N GLY A 146 -1.53 24.34 -9.52
CA GLY A 146 -0.49 25.35 -9.77
C GLY A 146 0.02 25.27 -11.20
N GLY A 147 0.79 26.30 -11.60
CA GLY A 147 1.32 26.43 -12.94
C GLY A 147 0.78 27.67 -13.64
N THR A 148 0.75 27.65 -14.98
CA THR A 148 0.15 28.73 -15.79
C THR A 148 -1.37 28.74 -15.64
N SER A 149 -2.02 29.84 -16.04
CA SER A 149 -3.48 29.91 -16.05
C SER A 149 -4.14 28.77 -16.83
N SER A 150 -3.56 28.38 -17.95
CA SER A 150 -4.04 27.26 -18.76
C SER A 150 -3.88 25.92 -18.02
N ASP A 151 -2.75 25.70 -17.35
CA ASP A 151 -2.51 24.48 -16.56
C ASP A 151 -3.51 24.38 -15.41
N MET A 152 -3.75 25.47 -14.71
CA MET A 152 -4.73 25.52 -13.61
C MET A 152 -6.15 25.20 -14.09
N MET A 153 -6.56 25.70 -15.26
CA MET A 153 -7.86 25.36 -15.84
C MET A 153 -7.98 23.86 -16.16
N ILE A 154 -6.94 23.28 -16.77
CA ILE A 154 -6.91 21.85 -17.07
C ILE A 154 -6.99 21.02 -15.78
N GLN A 155 -6.18 21.35 -14.77
CA GLN A 155 -6.19 20.65 -13.49
C GLN A 155 -7.54 20.75 -12.78
N ALA A 156 -8.16 21.92 -12.77
CA ALA A 156 -9.49 22.12 -12.17
C ALA A 156 -10.56 21.24 -12.85
N GLU A 157 -10.52 21.12 -14.18
CA GLU A 157 -11.42 20.23 -14.91
C GLU A 157 -11.16 18.75 -14.59
N GLN A 158 -9.90 18.33 -14.47
CA GLN A 158 -9.57 16.94 -14.06
C GLN A 158 -10.09 16.63 -12.65
N VAL A 159 -9.95 17.54 -11.70
CA VAL A 159 -10.50 17.37 -10.34
C VAL A 159 -12.03 17.27 -10.38
N ARG A 160 -12.71 18.08 -11.22
CA ARG A 160 -14.15 17.98 -11.40
C ARG A 160 -14.57 16.62 -11.96
N LEU A 161 -13.92 16.15 -13.03
CA LEU A 161 -14.19 14.85 -13.63
C LEU A 161 -13.95 13.70 -12.64
N MET A 162 -12.87 13.78 -11.86
CA MET A 162 -12.56 12.81 -10.79
C MET A 162 -13.68 12.78 -9.76
N ARG A 163 -14.15 13.93 -9.28
CA ARG A 163 -15.26 14.02 -8.33
C ARG A 163 -16.53 13.38 -8.87
N ASP A 164 -16.91 13.72 -10.10
CA ASP A 164 -18.13 13.20 -10.73
C ASP A 164 -18.05 11.66 -10.87
N ARG A 165 -16.89 11.12 -11.26
CA ARG A 165 -16.63 9.68 -11.34
C ARG A 165 -16.73 9.00 -9.97
N LEU A 166 -16.11 9.56 -8.94
CA LEU A 166 -16.17 9.00 -7.59
C LEU A 166 -17.62 8.98 -7.05
N ASN A 167 -18.37 10.05 -7.27
CA ASN A 167 -19.77 10.12 -6.89
C ASN A 167 -20.59 8.99 -7.54
N GLN A 168 -20.36 8.71 -8.83
CA GLN A 168 -21.01 7.60 -9.54
C GLN A 168 -20.62 6.24 -8.94
N ILE A 169 -19.32 6.01 -8.69
CA ILE A 169 -18.83 4.76 -8.07
C ILE A 169 -19.51 4.54 -6.70
N PHE A 170 -19.57 5.58 -5.85
CA PHE A 170 -20.22 5.46 -4.55
C PHE A 170 -21.75 5.28 -4.67
N ALA A 171 -22.39 5.96 -5.60
CA ALA A 171 -23.82 5.81 -5.85
C ALA A 171 -24.17 4.37 -6.27
N GLU A 172 -23.46 3.82 -7.23
CA GLU A 172 -23.62 2.43 -7.69
C GLU A 172 -23.34 1.43 -6.55
N ALA A 173 -22.23 1.62 -5.82
CA ALA A 173 -21.80 0.71 -4.77
C ALA A 173 -22.73 0.69 -3.55
N THR A 174 -23.45 1.78 -3.28
CA THR A 174 -24.34 1.93 -2.13
C THR A 174 -25.82 1.78 -2.50
N GLY A 175 -26.17 1.95 -3.77
CA GLY A 175 -27.56 2.02 -4.25
C GLY A 175 -28.22 3.35 -3.95
N GLN A 176 -27.45 4.39 -3.62
CA GLN A 176 -27.94 5.75 -3.40
C GLN A 176 -27.99 6.51 -4.74
N LYS A 177 -28.77 7.59 -4.77
CA LYS A 177 -28.74 8.51 -5.91
C LYS A 177 -27.46 9.36 -5.87
N VAL A 178 -26.94 9.72 -7.05
CA VAL A 178 -25.74 10.55 -7.18
C VAL A 178 -25.89 11.88 -6.43
N GLU A 179 -27.08 12.52 -6.53
CA GLU A 179 -27.38 13.79 -5.85
C GLU A 179 -27.31 13.67 -4.31
N ARG A 180 -27.52 12.46 -3.78
CA ARG A 180 -27.37 12.19 -2.35
C ARG A 180 -25.91 12.13 -1.96
N ILE A 181 -25.08 11.43 -2.77
CA ILE A 181 -23.64 11.35 -2.56
C ILE A 181 -22.97 12.72 -2.67
N GLU A 182 -23.43 13.56 -3.62
CA GLU A 182 -22.89 14.92 -3.81
C GLU A 182 -23.18 15.86 -2.63
N LYS A 183 -24.29 15.61 -1.93
CA LYS A 183 -24.73 16.45 -0.83
C LYS A 183 -24.04 16.12 0.50
N ASP A 184 -23.70 14.86 0.70
CA ASP A 184 -23.11 14.34 1.92
C ASP A 184 -21.58 14.47 1.91
#